data_cdb4bd8896e728f919b2e76e557285e5
#
_entry.id   cdb4bd8896e728f919b2e76e557285e5
#
_cell.length_a   1.000
_cell.length_b   1.000
_cell.length_c   1.000
_cell.angle_alpha   90.00
_cell.angle_beta   90.00
_cell.angle_gamma   90.00
#
_symmetry.space_group_name_H-M   'P 1'
#
loop_
_entity.id
_entity.type
_entity.pdbx_description
1 polymer ?
#
loop_
_entity_poly.entity_id
_entity_poly.type
_entity_poly.pdbx_seq_one_letter_code
_entity_poly.pdbx_strand_id
1 'polypeptide(L)'
;MFSSSNSKDNKMISKNHKCLEIAPFCGFNFKRGCTLIELLAALVILSIMALIVYPTIGRMIINHKTKAYEQQIDIVKKAAANWLTTNEDKLKDNSYALPINTLLSSGLVEEDELINPIDNELIDGCVLITWRKGIKQYDYNYGTSCDDFVISKLLTLKASSKENEYGWRNKDFYISLNGSDLENYYYCIDNNKCEPNIMVADINETIAFNEEGIKYVCAYGMNKSGETESICEKYKLDKTNPIIGTITFEGTTGLDNWYISDVVVDITESIDNLSGIDSNVLSPSETLITKDTKGTTYTLTAKDKAGNVSSVSYDVKVDKTKPIVGELVVNGTKGKNDWWISDLTFGVKEGTDDISGHLTTTSSITSLTKETKGTTVTVTTMNKAGSVSKKDYIVKMDKTVPTAGTLVINGTKGSNDWYTSDLTFKVNNGTDDISGHSKTTSTHSELKTETKGITIVVTTENMAGLTSTREYPIKMDKSAPIVGELVVASGTLGENNWYTSDITFKVNNGSDDISDHVSTISSIY
;
A
#
# COMPACT_ATOMS: atom_id res chain seq x y z
N MET A 1 23.71 33.11 32.61
CA MET A 1 25.11 33.50 32.90
C MET A 1 25.97 32.91 31.81
N PHE A 2 26.42 33.84 31.01
CA PHE A 2 27.72 33.92 30.32
C PHE A 2 28.13 32.70 29.50
N SER A 3 28.19 32.84 28.26
CA SER A 3 28.87 33.72 27.28
C SER A 3 30.00 32.95 26.63
N SER A 4 29.90 32.86 25.37
CA SER A 4 30.69 33.50 24.30
C SER A 4 31.97 32.71 23.98
N SER A 5 32.47 32.61 22.85
CA SER A 5 32.37 33.30 21.56
C SER A 5 33.50 32.80 20.67
N ASN A 6 33.25 32.93 19.38
CA ASN A 6 34.20 33.34 18.33
C ASN A 6 35.21 32.27 17.83
N SER A 7 35.38 32.13 16.61
CA SER A 7 35.26 32.90 15.37
C SER A 7 36.42 32.51 14.47
N LYS A 8 36.14 32.38 13.17
CA LYS A 8 37.01 32.58 11.99
C LYS A 8 38.09 31.51 11.73
N ASP A 9 38.30 31.00 10.57
CA ASP A 9 38.42 31.70 9.29
C ASP A 9 38.27 30.76 8.09
N ASN A 10 37.75 31.36 7.05
CA ASN A 10 37.78 30.95 5.65
C ASN A 10 39.12 30.46 5.13
N LYS A 11 39.11 29.40 4.35
CA LYS A 11 39.87 29.41 3.09
C LYS A 11 39.23 28.51 2.04
N MET A 12 38.71 29.15 1.01
CA MET A 12 38.48 28.58 -0.31
C MET A 12 39.69 27.82 -0.81
N ILE A 13 39.49 26.56 -1.24
CA ILE A 13 40.30 25.99 -2.29
C ILE A 13 39.34 25.38 -3.33
N SER A 14 39.20 26.10 -4.39
CA SER A 14 38.76 25.64 -5.70
C SER A 14 39.63 24.47 -6.16
N LYS A 15 39.02 23.33 -6.46
CA LYS A 15 39.60 22.36 -7.40
C LYS A 15 38.50 21.78 -8.28
N ASN A 16 38.59 22.24 -9.51
CA ASN A 16 38.01 21.70 -10.73
C ASN A 16 37.82 20.19 -10.70
N HIS A 17 36.57 19.74 -10.75
CA HIS A 17 36.25 18.47 -11.36
C HIS A 17 35.66 18.75 -12.75
N LYS A 18 36.47 18.39 -13.76
CA LYS A 18 36.03 18.27 -15.14
C LYS A 18 34.80 17.40 -15.20
N CYS A 19 33.67 17.96 -15.55
CA CYS A 19 32.57 17.22 -16.13
C CYS A 19 33.06 16.56 -17.41
N LEU A 20 32.94 15.25 -17.48
CA LEU A 20 33.00 14.52 -18.73
C LEU A 20 31.73 14.88 -19.50
N GLU A 21 31.89 15.69 -20.54
CA GLU A 21 30.86 15.93 -21.54
C GLU A 21 30.57 14.60 -22.26
N ILE A 22 29.41 14.03 -21.98
CA ILE A 22 28.75 13.12 -22.90
C ILE A 22 27.74 13.95 -23.67
N ALA A 23 27.98 14.00 -24.97
CA ALA A 23 27.32 14.77 -26.00
C ALA A 23 25.78 14.69 -26.01
N PRO A 24 25.10 15.55 -26.76
CA PRO A 24 23.79 16.09 -26.41
C PRO A 24 22.66 15.22 -26.93
N PHE A 25 21.74 14.87 -26.08
CA PHE A 25 20.40 14.50 -26.54
C PHE A 25 19.37 15.53 -26.09
N CYS A 26 18.94 16.30 -27.09
CA CYS A 26 17.69 17.02 -27.23
C CYS A 26 17.18 17.85 -26.05
N GLY A 27 17.20 19.16 -26.26
CA GLY A 27 16.40 20.12 -25.54
C GLY A 27 14.92 19.73 -25.53
N PHE A 28 14.38 19.45 -24.38
CA PHE A 28 12.96 19.32 -24.19
C PHE A 28 12.38 20.55 -23.50
N ASN A 29 11.73 21.35 -24.33
CA ASN A 29 10.78 22.37 -23.91
C ASN A 29 9.61 21.67 -23.20
N PHE A 30 9.44 21.88 -21.92
CA PHE A 30 8.31 21.41 -21.13
C PHE A 30 7.01 22.07 -21.58
N LYS A 31 6.38 21.52 -22.62
CA LYS A 31 4.97 21.74 -22.97
C LYS A 31 4.43 20.65 -23.91
N ARG A 32 4.51 19.39 -23.53
CA ARG A 32 3.61 18.32 -24.04
C ARG A 32 3.75 17.11 -23.13
N GLY A 33 2.63 16.56 -22.68
CA GLY A 33 2.59 15.36 -21.84
C GLY A 33 3.28 14.18 -22.51
N CYS A 34 4.06 13.46 -21.72
CA CYS A 34 4.72 12.22 -22.13
C CYS A 34 3.66 11.21 -22.57
N THR A 35 3.79 10.64 -23.75
CA THR A 35 2.90 9.59 -24.22
C THR A 35 3.17 8.29 -23.45
N LEU A 36 2.11 7.50 -23.23
CA LEU A 36 2.18 6.19 -22.56
C LEU A 36 3.29 5.28 -23.13
N ILE A 37 3.60 5.45 -24.42
CA ILE A 37 4.59 4.65 -25.15
C ILE A 37 6.04 5.04 -24.79
N GLU A 38 6.30 6.30 -24.49
CA GLU A 38 7.63 6.77 -24.03
C GLU A 38 7.93 6.32 -22.61
N LEU A 39 6.91 6.27 -21.74
CA LEU A 39 7.04 5.72 -20.39
C LEU A 39 7.29 4.20 -20.42
N LEU A 40 6.60 3.48 -21.29
CA LEU A 40 6.79 2.04 -21.49
C LEU A 40 8.19 1.72 -22.04
N ALA A 41 8.72 2.51 -22.96
CA ALA A 41 10.06 2.34 -23.49
C ALA A 41 11.14 2.57 -22.41
N ALA A 42 10.96 3.58 -21.56
CA ALA A 42 11.87 3.83 -20.44
C ALA A 42 11.86 2.68 -19.40
N LEU A 43 10.68 2.10 -19.10
CA LEU A 43 10.55 0.96 -18.19
C LEU A 43 11.18 -0.32 -18.76
N VAL A 44 11.08 -0.55 -20.06
CA VAL A 44 11.71 -1.71 -20.73
C VAL A 44 13.24 -1.57 -20.68
N ILE A 45 13.78 -0.38 -20.94
CA ILE A 45 15.24 -0.14 -20.87
C ILE A 45 15.76 -0.32 -19.44
N LEU A 46 15.04 0.19 -18.43
CA LEU A 46 15.38 0.00 -17.02
C LEU A 46 15.35 -1.48 -16.61
N SER A 47 14.38 -2.26 -17.13
CA SER A 47 14.28 -3.70 -16.85
C SER A 47 15.44 -4.49 -17.46
N ILE A 48 15.86 -4.16 -18.67
CA ILE A 48 17.02 -4.78 -19.33
C ILE A 48 18.33 -4.43 -18.61
N MET A 49 18.49 -3.18 -18.17
CA MET A 49 19.65 -2.75 -17.38
C MET A 49 19.72 -3.49 -16.03
N ALA A 50 18.58 -3.69 -15.35
CA ALA A 50 18.53 -4.46 -14.11
C ALA A 50 18.95 -5.92 -14.29
N LEU A 51 18.54 -6.58 -15.38
CA LEU A 51 18.91 -7.98 -15.70
C LEU A 51 20.41 -8.19 -15.95
N ILE A 52 21.12 -7.16 -16.41
CA ILE A 52 22.58 -7.24 -16.70
C ILE A 52 23.40 -6.93 -15.44
N VAL A 53 22.92 -6.04 -14.58
CA VAL A 53 23.65 -5.56 -13.39
C VAL A 53 23.55 -6.54 -12.21
N TYR A 54 22.40 -7.21 -12.05
CA TYR A 54 22.15 -8.09 -10.90
C TYR A 54 23.12 -9.28 -10.74
N PRO A 55 23.51 -10.03 -11.82
CA PRO A 55 24.45 -11.15 -11.67
C PRO A 55 25.87 -10.71 -11.36
N THR A 56 26.26 -9.50 -11.77
CA THR A 56 27.64 -8.99 -11.60
C THR A 56 27.88 -8.53 -10.16
N ILE A 57 26.87 -7.89 -9.55
CA ILE A 57 26.92 -7.46 -8.14
C ILE A 57 26.94 -8.68 -7.21
N GLY A 58 26.16 -9.73 -7.50
CA GLY A 58 26.15 -10.95 -6.69
C GLY A 58 27.52 -11.63 -6.60
N ARG A 59 28.25 -11.74 -7.72
CA ARG A 59 29.62 -12.29 -7.73
C ARG A 59 30.63 -11.41 -6.98
N MET A 60 30.50 -10.09 -7.07
CA MET A 60 31.35 -9.17 -6.30
C MET A 60 31.15 -9.35 -4.79
N ILE A 61 29.90 -9.44 -4.34
CA ILE A 61 29.57 -9.62 -2.91
C ILE A 61 30.13 -10.94 -2.38
N ILE A 62 30.00 -12.05 -3.14
CA ILE A 62 30.54 -13.36 -2.76
C ILE A 62 32.07 -13.28 -2.64
N ASN A 63 32.76 -12.72 -3.63
CA ASN A 63 34.21 -12.58 -3.59
C ASN A 63 34.71 -11.70 -2.43
N HIS A 64 33.97 -10.65 -2.07
CA HIS A 64 34.30 -9.83 -0.91
C HIS A 64 34.09 -10.60 0.41
N LYS A 65 33.02 -11.37 0.52
CA LYS A 65 32.74 -12.21 1.69
C LYS A 65 33.80 -13.29 1.90
N THR A 66 34.23 -13.97 0.83
CA THR A 66 35.29 -14.98 0.89
C THR A 66 36.63 -14.39 1.35
N LYS A 67 37.01 -13.22 0.82
CA LYS A 67 38.24 -12.55 1.25
C LYS A 67 38.16 -12.08 2.72
N ALA A 68 36.97 -11.60 3.17
CA ALA A 68 36.77 -11.24 4.55
C ALA A 68 36.89 -12.47 5.47
N TYR A 69 36.36 -13.63 5.09
CA TYR A 69 36.53 -14.88 5.83
C TYR A 69 38.01 -15.29 5.95
N GLU A 70 38.78 -15.24 4.85
CA GLU A 70 40.21 -15.52 4.89
C GLU A 70 40.97 -14.59 5.85
N GLN A 71 40.61 -13.33 5.90
CA GLN A 71 41.17 -12.35 6.85
C GLN A 71 40.86 -12.68 8.31
N GLN A 72 39.66 -13.18 8.59
CA GLN A 72 39.26 -13.61 9.94
C GLN A 72 40.05 -14.83 10.39
N ILE A 73 40.27 -15.82 9.50
CA ILE A 73 41.13 -16.97 9.79
C ILE A 73 42.58 -16.53 10.08
N ASP A 74 43.08 -15.50 9.41
CA ASP A 74 44.41 -14.95 9.71
C ASP A 74 44.45 -14.24 11.08
N ILE A 75 43.35 -13.60 11.54
CA ILE A 75 43.23 -13.06 12.88
C ILE A 75 43.29 -14.18 13.91
N VAL A 76 42.53 -15.25 13.71
CA VAL A 76 42.55 -16.44 14.59
C VAL A 76 43.94 -17.05 14.70
N LYS A 77 44.67 -17.17 13.59
CA LYS A 77 46.06 -17.68 13.59
C LYS A 77 47.03 -16.77 14.36
N LYS A 78 46.88 -15.44 14.23
CA LYS A 78 47.69 -14.48 15.00
C LYS A 78 47.37 -14.53 16.48
N ALA A 79 46.09 -14.67 16.84
CA ALA A 79 45.67 -14.85 18.22
C ALA A 79 46.26 -16.13 18.83
N ALA A 80 46.28 -17.23 18.06
CA ALA A 80 46.93 -18.48 18.48
C ALA A 80 48.45 -18.30 18.70
N ALA A 81 49.12 -17.51 17.85
CA ALA A 81 50.53 -17.17 18.05
C ALA A 81 50.74 -16.34 19.36
N ASN A 82 49.88 -15.38 19.64
CA ASN A 82 49.90 -14.61 20.86
C ASN A 82 49.64 -15.51 22.09
N TRP A 83 48.66 -16.42 22.02
CA TRP A 83 48.36 -17.38 23.07
C TRP A 83 49.56 -18.24 23.40
N LEU A 84 50.31 -18.70 22.42
CA LEU A 84 51.47 -19.54 22.61
C LEU A 84 52.58 -18.85 23.40
N THR A 85 52.74 -17.53 23.31
CA THR A 85 53.80 -16.80 24.02
C THR A 85 53.77 -16.98 25.54
N THR A 86 52.61 -17.29 26.08
CA THR A 86 52.37 -17.50 27.55
C THR A 86 52.02 -18.96 27.86
N ASN A 87 51.88 -19.85 26.86
CA ASN A 87 51.45 -21.23 27.03
C ASN A 87 52.33 -22.23 26.29
N GLU A 88 53.60 -21.94 26.15
CA GLU A 88 54.56 -22.79 25.43
C GLU A 88 54.74 -24.18 26.10
N ASP A 89 54.47 -24.27 27.42
CA ASP A 89 54.43 -25.51 28.18
C ASP A 89 53.32 -26.49 27.77
N LYS A 90 52.30 -26.01 27.06
CA LYS A 90 51.19 -26.82 26.55
C LYS A 90 51.55 -27.61 25.32
N LEU A 91 52.64 -27.26 24.64
CA LEU A 91 53.07 -28.04 23.47
C LEU A 91 53.67 -29.38 23.94
N LYS A 92 52.86 -30.43 23.76
CA LYS A 92 53.34 -31.82 23.91
C LYS A 92 53.81 -32.33 22.55
N ASP A 93 54.96 -32.96 22.48
CA ASP A 93 55.55 -33.52 21.28
C ASP A 93 55.63 -32.56 20.06
N ASN A 94 55.96 -31.29 20.37
CA ASN A 94 56.10 -30.21 19.39
C ASN A 94 54.82 -29.80 18.67
N SER A 95 53.63 -30.17 19.16
CA SER A 95 52.35 -29.76 18.61
C SER A 95 51.27 -29.58 19.66
N TYR A 96 50.33 -28.73 19.37
CA TYR A 96 49.14 -28.52 20.20
C TYR A 96 47.95 -28.06 19.34
N ALA A 97 46.82 -28.73 19.50
CA ALA A 97 45.58 -28.33 18.89
C ALA A 97 44.83 -27.37 19.82
N LEU A 98 44.80 -26.09 19.45
CA LEU A 98 44.20 -25.02 20.26
C LEU A 98 42.77 -24.74 19.80
N PRO A 99 41.74 -25.04 20.60
CA PRO A 99 40.36 -24.72 20.26
C PRO A 99 40.15 -23.21 20.16
N ILE A 100 39.37 -22.75 19.20
CA ILE A 100 39.02 -21.31 19.05
C ILE A 100 38.32 -20.77 20.30
N ASN A 101 37.48 -21.56 20.93
CA ASN A 101 36.82 -21.17 22.20
C ASN A 101 37.81 -20.84 23.32
N THR A 102 39.03 -21.40 23.29
CA THR A 102 40.09 -21.04 24.24
C THR A 102 40.64 -19.65 23.92
N LEU A 103 40.72 -19.26 22.66
CA LEU A 103 41.14 -17.90 22.29
C LEU A 103 40.12 -16.87 22.68
N LEU A 104 38.83 -17.18 22.46
CA LEU A 104 37.70 -16.34 22.87
C LEU A 104 37.66 -16.16 24.41
N SER A 105 37.74 -17.27 25.17
CA SER A 105 37.72 -17.22 26.64
C SER A 105 38.94 -16.53 27.27
N SER A 106 40.05 -16.47 26.50
CA SER A 106 41.28 -15.77 26.90
C SER A 106 41.27 -14.29 26.49
N GLY A 107 40.23 -13.79 25.83
CA GLY A 107 40.15 -12.42 25.36
C GLY A 107 41.15 -12.05 24.25
N LEU A 108 41.65 -13.04 23.52
CA LEU A 108 42.61 -12.85 22.42
C LEU A 108 41.93 -12.66 21.07
N VAL A 109 40.64 -12.95 20.99
CA VAL A 109 39.70 -12.62 19.91
C VAL A 109 38.39 -12.21 20.53
N GLU A 110 37.65 -11.33 19.85
CA GLU A 110 36.29 -10.94 20.24
C GLU A 110 35.28 -11.74 19.42
N GLU A 111 34.04 -11.86 19.93
CA GLU A 111 32.99 -12.67 19.29
C GLU A 111 32.61 -12.14 17.91
N ASP A 112 32.63 -10.83 17.74
CA ASP A 112 32.36 -10.16 16.46
C ASP A 112 33.48 -10.37 15.42
N GLU A 113 34.72 -10.62 15.86
CA GLU A 113 35.84 -10.99 14.98
C GLU A 113 35.73 -12.43 14.46
N LEU A 114 34.91 -13.27 15.12
CA LEU A 114 34.69 -14.67 14.77
C LEU A 114 33.40 -14.90 13.95
N ILE A 115 32.64 -13.86 13.62
CA ILE A 115 31.44 -14.03 12.79
C ILE A 115 31.85 -14.24 11.33
N ASN A 116 31.58 -15.43 10.80
CA ASN A 116 31.84 -15.77 9.41
C ASN A 116 30.98 -14.88 8.48
N PRO A 117 31.57 -14.04 7.63
CA PRO A 117 30.84 -13.14 6.76
C PRO A 117 30.05 -13.83 5.63
N ILE A 118 30.21 -15.14 5.46
CA ILE A 118 29.50 -15.92 4.42
C ILE A 118 28.11 -16.30 4.90
N ASP A 119 28.01 -16.88 6.11
CA ASP A 119 26.80 -17.46 6.70
C ASP A 119 26.31 -16.76 7.97
N ASN A 120 27.09 -15.84 8.52
CA ASN A 120 26.88 -15.14 9.80
C ASN A 120 26.88 -16.06 11.03
N GLU A 121 27.52 -17.25 10.93
CA GLU A 121 27.73 -18.13 12.06
C GLU A 121 29.12 -17.87 12.69
N LEU A 122 29.31 -18.30 13.93
CA LEU A 122 30.61 -18.20 14.59
C LEU A 122 31.60 -19.18 13.94
N ILE A 123 32.80 -18.71 13.65
CA ILE A 123 33.91 -19.54 13.21
C ILE A 123 34.34 -20.40 14.39
N ASP A 124 34.15 -21.70 14.26
CA ASP A 124 34.59 -22.72 15.21
C ASP A 124 35.73 -23.57 14.66
N GLY A 125 36.31 -24.40 15.48
CA GLY A 125 37.40 -25.29 15.12
C GLY A 125 38.62 -25.12 15.98
N CYS A 126 39.79 -25.47 15.42
CA CYS A 126 41.07 -25.47 16.10
C CYS A 126 42.17 -24.86 15.25
N VAL A 127 43.17 -24.32 15.95
CA VAL A 127 44.47 -24.00 15.33
C VAL A 127 45.50 -25.01 15.79
N LEU A 128 46.01 -25.84 14.86
CA LEU A 128 47.15 -26.69 15.12
C LEU A 128 48.43 -25.84 15.13
N ILE A 129 49.07 -25.76 16.26
CA ILE A 129 50.36 -25.13 16.46
C ILE A 129 51.42 -26.23 16.38
N THR A 130 52.39 -26.13 15.47
CA THR A 130 53.42 -27.13 15.29
C THR A 130 54.82 -26.49 15.25
N TRP A 131 55.75 -27.00 16.04
CA TRP A 131 57.13 -26.57 16.00
C TRP A 131 57.93 -27.27 14.89
N ARG A 132 58.42 -26.49 13.95
CA ARG A 132 59.30 -27.02 12.88
C ARG A 132 60.75 -26.87 13.20
N LYS A 133 61.38 -27.97 13.62
CA LYS A 133 62.81 -28.01 13.99
C LYS A 133 63.75 -27.49 12.91
N GLY A 134 63.45 -27.76 11.62
CA GLY A 134 64.31 -27.39 10.51
C GLY A 134 64.41 -25.88 10.27
N ILE A 135 63.36 -25.15 10.48
CA ILE A 135 63.29 -23.68 10.28
C ILE A 135 63.19 -22.89 11.61
N LYS A 136 63.12 -23.59 12.73
CA LYS A 136 63.05 -23.02 14.08
C LYS A 136 61.93 -22.00 14.24
N GLN A 137 60.75 -22.34 13.72
CA GLN A 137 59.55 -21.49 13.89
C GLN A 137 58.31 -22.34 14.08
N TYR A 138 57.25 -21.69 14.61
CA TYR A 138 55.91 -22.28 14.71
C TYR A 138 55.11 -22.08 13.46
N ASP A 139 54.40 -23.12 13.05
CA ASP A 139 53.36 -23.10 12.01
C ASP A 139 51.99 -23.10 12.67
N TYR A 140 51.05 -22.37 12.07
CA TYR A 140 49.67 -22.23 12.55
C TYR A 140 48.72 -22.64 11.42
N ASN A 141 48.09 -23.78 11.59
CA ASN A 141 47.14 -24.29 10.60
C ASN A 141 45.73 -24.30 11.19
N TYR A 142 44.80 -23.57 10.58
CA TYR A 142 43.41 -23.65 10.95
C TYR A 142 42.77 -24.91 10.40
N GLY A 143 41.99 -25.58 11.24
CA GLY A 143 41.12 -26.69 10.87
C GLY A 143 39.73 -26.52 11.48
N THR A 144 38.73 -27.04 10.82
CA THR A 144 37.34 -27.00 11.29
C THR A 144 37.08 -27.93 12.48
N SER A 145 38.07 -28.75 12.88
CA SER A 145 37.96 -29.66 14.01
C SER A 145 39.31 -29.83 14.71
N CYS A 146 39.26 -29.98 16.04
CA CYS A 146 40.45 -30.39 16.83
C CYS A 146 40.81 -31.87 16.68
N ASP A 147 39.85 -32.71 16.28
CA ASP A 147 40.04 -34.18 16.20
C ASP A 147 40.95 -34.60 15.06
N ASP A 148 41.18 -33.72 14.09
CA ASP A 148 42.12 -34.01 12.99
C ASP A 148 43.61 -34.08 13.43
N PHE A 149 43.90 -33.82 14.73
CA PHE A 149 45.25 -33.61 15.26
C PHE A 149 45.64 -34.50 16.45
N VAL A 150 44.92 -35.59 16.67
CA VAL A 150 45.13 -36.41 17.89
C VAL A 150 46.33 -37.36 17.80
N ILE A 151 47.17 -37.33 18.86
CA ILE A 151 48.29 -38.25 19.09
C ILE A 151 47.75 -39.59 19.60
N SER A 152 48.14 -40.67 18.99
CA SER A 152 47.62 -42.02 19.24
C SER A 152 47.81 -42.49 20.68
N LYS A 153 46.71 -42.76 21.40
CA LYS A 153 46.71 -43.68 22.57
C LYS A 153 46.74 -45.13 22.09
N LEU A 154 47.26 -46.02 22.93
CA LEU A 154 47.39 -47.43 22.62
C LEU A 154 46.02 -48.06 22.25
N LEU A 155 44.96 -47.71 22.99
CA LEU A 155 43.57 -48.08 22.70
C LEU A 155 42.71 -46.83 22.53
N THR A 156 41.99 -46.71 21.42
CA THR A 156 41.08 -45.57 21.15
C THR A 156 39.73 -46.06 20.68
N LEU A 157 38.67 -45.36 21.11
CA LEU A 157 37.32 -45.45 20.58
C LEU A 157 37.11 -44.31 19.59
N LYS A 158 36.87 -44.64 18.33
CA LYS A 158 36.64 -43.62 17.29
C LYS A 158 35.22 -43.74 16.74
N ALA A 159 34.40 -42.75 16.97
CA ALA A 159 33.08 -42.64 16.35
C ALA A 159 33.20 -42.28 14.86
N SER A 160 32.35 -42.87 14.03
CA SER A 160 32.27 -42.60 12.59
C SER A 160 31.71 -41.23 12.25
N SER A 161 31.04 -40.58 13.19
CA SER A 161 30.54 -39.19 13.07
C SER A 161 31.02 -38.36 14.24
N LYS A 162 31.21 -37.06 13.99
CA LYS A 162 31.53 -36.06 15.01
C LYS A 162 30.30 -35.75 15.84
N GLU A 163 30.48 -35.52 17.12
CA GLU A 163 29.47 -34.91 17.97
C GLU A 163 29.43 -33.38 17.76
N ASN A 164 28.31 -32.79 18.08
CA ASN A 164 28.16 -31.34 18.07
C ASN A 164 28.74 -30.71 19.36
N GLU A 165 28.65 -29.42 19.51
CA GLU A 165 29.17 -28.65 20.65
C GLU A 165 28.61 -29.10 22.02
N TYR A 166 27.41 -29.70 22.05
CA TYR A 166 26.80 -30.25 23.27
C TYR A 166 27.14 -31.73 23.49
N GLY A 167 27.97 -32.30 22.64
CA GLY A 167 28.37 -33.71 22.69
C GLY A 167 27.32 -34.68 22.21
N TRP A 168 26.31 -34.21 21.48
CA TRP A 168 25.24 -35.04 20.93
C TRP A 168 25.47 -35.34 19.45
N ARG A 169 24.86 -36.46 18.99
CA ARG A 169 24.66 -36.82 17.59
C ARG A 169 23.20 -37.00 17.33
N ASN A 170 22.75 -36.72 16.14
CA ASN A 170 21.35 -36.86 15.73
C ASN A 170 21.13 -37.90 14.63
N LYS A 171 22.11 -38.76 14.41
CA LYS A 171 22.04 -39.90 13.48
C LYS A 171 22.78 -41.06 14.06
N ASP A 172 22.37 -42.27 13.67
CA ASP A 172 23.11 -43.50 13.98
C ASP A 172 24.54 -43.36 13.53
N PHE A 173 25.42 -43.92 14.32
CA PHE A 173 26.84 -43.93 14.05
C PHE A 173 27.45 -45.24 14.50
N TYR A 174 28.68 -45.44 14.09
CA TYR A 174 29.48 -46.62 14.46
C TYR A 174 30.69 -46.18 15.25
N ILE A 175 31.14 -47.06 16.14
CA ILE A 175 32.36 -46.88 16.94
C ILE A 175 33.34 -47.94 16.51
N SER A 176 34.51 -47.55 16.09
CA SER A 176 35.64 -48.43 15.82
C SER A 176 36.63 -48.43 16.97
N LEU A 177 37.12 -49.59 17.28
CA LEU A 177 38.23 -49.78 18.20
C LEU A 177 39.53 -49.76 17.43
N ASN A 178 40.47 -48.92 17.83
CA ASN A 178 41.80 -48.83 17.23
C ASN A 178 42.85 -48.95 18.34
N GLY A 179 43.82 -49.82 18.15
CA GLY A 179 44.90 -49.99 19.07
C GLY A 179 46.15 -50.54 18.35
N SER A 180 47.33 -50.17 18.81
CA SER A 180 48.59 -50.77 18.37
C SER A 180 48.96 -51.92 19.29
N ASP A 181 49.44 -53.01 18.72
CA ASP A 181 49.96 -54.18 19.46
C ASP A 181 48.97 -54.94 20.35
N LEU A 182 47.63 -54.77 20.06
CA LEU A 182 46.53 -55.49 20.75
C LEU A 182 45.97 -56.59 19.83
N GLU A 183 45.67 -57.78 20.39
CA GLU A 183 45.19 -58.92 19.63
C GLU A 183 43.73 -59.25 19.86
N ASN A 184 43.19 -58.97 21.07
CA ASN A 184 41.81 -59.22 21.46
C ASN A 184 41.19 -57.96 22.01
N TYR A 185 39.98 -57.66 21.55
CA TYR A 185 39.20 -56.50 21.98
C TYR A 185 37.88 -56.95 22.54
N TYR A 186 37.46 -56.32 23.65
CA TYR A 186 36.16 -56.55 24.29
C TYR A 186 35.50 -55.21 24.51
N TYR A 187 34.19 -55.16 24.40
CA TYR A 187 33.41 -53.97 24.69
C TYR A 187 32.11 -54.26 25.43
N CYS A 188 31.48 -53.24 25.99
CA CYS A 188 30.13 -53.22 26.46
C CYS A 188 29.51 -51.86 26.20
N ILE A 189 28.17 -51.75 26.09
CA ILE A 189 27.39 -50.53 25.99
C ILE A 189 26.35 -50.55 27.08
N ASP A 190 26.30 -49.54 27.93
CA ASP A 190 25.32 -49.40 28.99
C ASP A 190 25.06 -47.91 29.34
N ASN A 191 23.98 -47.65 30.06
CA ASN A 191 23.67 -46.31 30.61
C ASN A 191 24.70 -45.86 31.64
N ASN A 192 25.42 -46.75 32.23
CA ASN A 192 26.53 -46.56 33.16
C ASN A 192 27.80 -47.20 32.65
N LYS A 193 28.95 -46.82 33.21
CA LYS A 193 30.19 -47.54 32.94
C LYS A 193 30.02 -49.02 33.24
N CYS A 194 30.36 -49.86 32.29
CA CYS A 194 30.22 -51.32 32.35
C CYS A 194 31.55 -52.02 32.17
N GLU A 195 31.59 -53.30 32.56
CA GLU A 195 32.74 -54.16 32.29
C GLU A 195 32.62 -54.81 30.92
N PRO A 196 33.57 -54.60 30.00
CA PRO A 196 33.51 -55.13 28.64
C PRO A 196 33.49 -56.66 28.65
N ASN A 197 32.42 -57.25 28.05
CA ASN A 197 32.18 -58.68 28.02
C ASN A 197 31.83 -59.24 26.63
N ILE A 198 31.69 -58.36 25.65
CA ILE A 198 31.40 -58.71 24.24
C ILE A 198 32.71 -58.67 23.48
N MET A 199 33.18 -59.84 22.97
CA MET A 199 34.39 -59.93 22.18
C MET A 199 34.16 -59.43 20.76
N VAL A 200 35.08 -58.61 20.25
CA VAL A 200 35.12 -58.15 18.86
C VAL A 200 35.89 -59.22 18.07
N ALA A 201 35.19 -59.85 17.13
CA ALA A 201 35.73 -60.99 16.37
C ALA A 201 36.78 -60.56 15.30
N ASP A 202 36.63 -59.34 14.75
CA ASP A 202 37.51 -58.72 13.77
C ASP A 202 37.80 -57.29 14.16
N ILE A 203 39.06 -56.85 14.12
CA ILE A 203 39.43 -55.47 14.45
C ILE A 203 38.79 -54.42 13.53
N ASN A 204 38.32 -54.84 12.37
CA ASN A 204 37.56 -53.96 11.44
C ASN A 204 36.07 -53.92 11.77
N GLU A 205 35.61 -54.73 12.76
CA GLU A 205 34.20 -54.72 13.21
C GLU A 205 33.88 -53.39 13.88
N THR A 206 32.74 -52.85 13.55
CA THR A 206 32.25 -51.59 14.13
C THR A 206 31.08 -51.83 15.07
N ILE A 207 31.10 -51.16 16.19
CA ILE A 207 30.05 -51.21 17.18
C ILE A 207 28.95 -50.24 16.74
N ALA A 208 27.75 -50.73 16.45
CA ALA A 208 26.62 -49.92 16.08
C ALA A 208 26.08 -49.14 17.30
N PHE A 209 25.90 -47.85 17.14
CA PHE A 209 25.24 -46.99 18.16
C PHE A 209 23.98 -46.37 17.52
N ASN A 210 22.84 -46.99 17.77
CA ASN A 210 21.56 -46.70 17.12
C ASN A 210 20.40 -46.52 18.10
N GLU A 211 20.62 -46.74 19.40
CA GLU A 211 19.64 -46.49 20.47
C GLU A 211 19.84 -45.07 21.02
N GLU A 212 18.77 -44.31 21.07
CA GLU A 212 18.78 -42.97 21.65
C GLU A 212 19.08 -43.02 23.16
N GLY A 213 19.75 -41.98 23.64
CA GLY A 213 20.10 -41.85 25.02
C GLY A 213 21.54 -41.46 25.26
N ILE A 214 21.90 -41.50 26.51
CA ILE A 214 23.27 -41.26 27.00
C ILE A 214 23.80 -42.61 27.45
N LYS A 215 24.81 -43.10 26.74
CA LYS A 215 25.41 -44.42 27.08
C LYS A 215 26.93 -44.33 27.15
N TYR A 216 27.51 -45.19 27.92
CA TYR A 216 28.94 -45.41 27.96
C TYR A 216 29.30 -46.62 27.09
N VAL A 217 30.34 -46.44 26.28
CA VAL A 217 31.01 -47.54 25.60
C VAL A 217 32.34 -47.75 26.29
N CYS A 218 32.48 -48.89 26.95
CA CYS A 218 33.70 -49.27 27.58
C CYS A 218 34.35 -50.37 26.76
N ALA A 219 35.65 -50.34 26.62
CA ALA A 219 36.42 -51.34 25.91
C ALA A 219 37.74 -51.63 26.61
N TYR A 220 38.24 -52.82 26.50
CA TYR A 220 39.62 -53.17 26.81
C TYR A 220 40.24 -54.02 25.67
N GLY A 221 41.55 -53.91 25.54
CA GLY A 221 42.32 -54.71 24.60
C GLY A 221 43.41 -55.47 25.35
N MET A 222 43.75 -56.65 24.86
CA MET A 222 44.83 -57.47 25.40
C MET A 222 45.93 -57.62 24.36
N ASN A 223 47.20 -57.47 24.80
CA ASN A 223 48.35 -57.80 24.00
C ASN A 223 48.81 -59.26 24.23
N LYS A 224 49.86 -59.68 23.51
CA LYS A 224 50.45 -61.02 23.66
C LYS A 224 51.02 -61.32 25.06
N SER A 225 51.35 -60.30 25.78
CA SER A 225 51.87 -60.42 27.17
C SER A 225 50.76 -60.47 28.23
N GLY A 226 49.48 -60.38 27.83
CA GLY A 226 48.32 -60.29 28.74
C GLY A 226 48.15 -58.93 29.41
N GLU A 227 48.91 -57.92 29.00
CA GLU A 227 48.68 -56.56 29.44
C GLU A 227 47.37 -56.04 28.85
N THR A 228 46.60 -55.35 29.71
CA THR A 228 45.32 -54.82 29.35
C THR A 228 45.32 -53.29 29.39
N GLU A 229 44.72 -52.71 28.40
CA GLU A 229 44.38 -51.29 28.42
C GLU A 229 42.86 -51.16 28.34
N SER A 230 42.26 -50.33 29.18
CA SER A 230 40.83 -50.09 29.21
C SER A 230 40.51 -48.62 29.00
N ILE A 231 39.47 -48.36 28.23
CA ILE A 231 38.95 -47.04 27.98
C ILE A 231 37.41 -47.07 28.11
N CYS A 232 36.85 -45.99 28.64
CA CYS A 232 35.42 -45.79 28.73
C CYS A 232 35.06 -44.38 28.27
N GLU A 233 34.30 -44.28 27.20
CA GLU A 233 33.85 -43.04 26.67
C GLU A 233 32.32 -42.93 26.70
N LYS A 234 31.83 -41.71 26.86
CA LYS A 234 30.42 -41.38 26.93
C LYS A 234 29.95 -40.87 25.58
N TYR A 235 28.91 -41.48 25.04
CA TYR A 235 28.29 -41.08 23.78
C TYR A 235 26.83 -40.73 24.03
N LYS A 236 26.33 -39.77 23.23
CA LYS A 236 24.95 -39.27 23.30
C LYS A 236 24.34 -39.31 21.91
N LEU A 237 23.16 -39.89 21.79
CA LEU A 237 22.39 -39.98 20.56
C LEU A 237 20.97 -39.55 20.82
N ASP A 238 20.48 -38.60 20.04
CA ASP A 238 19.11 -38.16 20.03
C ASP A 238 18.71 -37.83 18.58
N LYS A 239 17.78 -38.59 18.06
CA LYS A 239 17.25 -38.49 16.67
C LYS A 239 15.84 -37.92 16.66
N THR A 240 15.27 -37.76 17.82
CA THR A 240 13.90 -37.30 17.97
C THR A 240 13.85 -35.79 17.85
N ASN A 241 12.97 -35.32 16.97
CA ASN A 241 12.75 -33.89 16.84
C ASN A 241 12.05 -33.31 18.06
N PRO A 242 12.33 -32.05 18.43
CA PRO A 242 11.63 -31.41 19.53
C PRO A 242 10.12 -31.25 19.21
N ILE A 243 9.30 -31.35 20.23
CA ILE A 243 7.88 -31.03 20.17
C ILE A 243 7.76 -29.51 20.07
N ILE A 244 7.31 -29.02 18.93
CA ILE A 244 7.20 -27.59 18.65
C ILE A 244 6.09 -26.94 19.50
N GLY A 245 6.36 -25.75 20.02
CA GLY A 245 5.40 -24.89 20.66
C GLY A 245 4.36 -24.33 19.66
N THR A 246 3.46 -23.52 20.15
CA THR A 246 2.42 -22.87 19.35
C THR A 246 2.72 -21.41 19.13
N ILE A 247 2.23 -20.86 18.03
CA ILE A 247 2.17 -19.40 17.78
C ILE A 247 0.70 -19.00 17.91
N THR A 248 0.42 -17.98 18.68
CA THR A 248 -0.91 -17.38 18.82
C THR A 248 -0.90 -15.92 18.42
N PHE A 249 -2.03 -15.47 17.89
CA PHE A 249 -2.19 -14.10 17.39
C PHE A 249 -3.40 -13.47 18.06
N GLU A 250 -3.20 -12.34 18.72
CA GLU A 250 -4.26 -11.61 19.41
C GLU A 250 -4.44 -10.23 18.77
N GLY A 251 -5.66 -9.95 18.29
CA GLY A 251 -6.06 -8.72 17.65
C GLY A 251 -7.53 -8.75 17.26
N THR A 252 -8.06 -7.62 16.81
CA THR A 252 -9.42 -7.55 16.29
C THR A 252 -9.49 -8.19 14.91
N THR A 253 -10.22 -9.28 14.79
CA THR A 253 -10.43 -9.98 13.52
C THR A 253 -11.47 -9.27 12.65
N GLY A 254 -11.20 -9.14 11.37
CA GLY A 254 -12.11 -8.69 10.33
C GLY A 254 -12.66 -9.85 9.51
N LEU A 255 -12.85 -9.63 8.21
CA LEU A 255 -13.27 -10.66 7.26
C LEU A 255 -12.06 -11.43 6.72
N ASP A 256 -12.31 -12.65 6.20
CA ASP A 256 -11.31 -13.48 5.48
C ASP A 256 -9.97 -13.65 6.22
N ASN A 257 -10.01 -13.80 7.54
CA ASN A 257 -8.84 -13.94 8.42
C ASN A 257 -7.88 -12.73 8.39
N TRP A 258 -8.37 -11.56 8.05
CA TRP A 258 -7.65 -10.33 8.25
C TRP A 258 -7.77 -9.84 9.69
N TYR A 259 -6.73 -9.22 10.18
CA TYR A 259 -6.79 -8.40 11.39
C TYR A 259 -6.96 -6.93 11.01
N ILE A 260 -7.82 -6.23 11.76
CA ILE A 260 -8.12 -4.80 11.57
C ILE A 260 -7.61 -3.92 12.73
N SER A 261 -6.77 -4.49 13.57
CA SER A 261 -6.04 -3.82 14.63
C SER A 261 -4.58 -4.26 14.63
N ASP A 262 -3.78 -3.69 15.51
CA ASP A 262 -2.49 -4.24 15.85
C ASP A 262 -2.66 -5.68 16.34
N VAL A 263 -1.65 -6.52 16.07
CA VAL A 263 -1.67 -7.94 16.42
C VAL A 263 -0.48 -8.25 17.32
N VAL A 264 -0.77 -8.80 18.49
CA VAL A 264 0.24 -9.35 19.38
C VAL A 264 0.52 -10.79 18.96
N VAL A 265 1.79 -11.14 18.90
CA VAL A 265 2.28 -12.48 18.56
C VAL A 265 2.87 -13.09 19.82
N ASP A 266 2.29 -14.15 20.28
CA ASP A 266 2.80 -14.92 21.43
C ASP A 266 3.18 -16.33 21.02
N ILE A 267 4.18 -16.89 21.70
CA ILE A 267 4.64 -18.25 21.48
C ILE A 267 4.67 -19.02 22.80
N THR A 268 4.39 -20.32 22.72
CA THR A 268 4.70 -21.23 23.81
C THR A 268 6.07 -21.87 23.59
N GLU A 269 6.72 -22.26 24.69
CA GLU A 269 7.99 -22.96 24.60
C GLU A 269 7.84 -24.33 23.94
N SER A 270 8.84 -24.69 23.14
CA SER A 270 9.00 -26.04 22.62
C SER A 270 9.68 -26.93 23.64
N ILE A 271 9.46 -28.23 23.56
CA ILE A 271 9.95 -29.19 24.53
C ILE A 271 10.75 -30.29 23.80
N ASP A 272 11.88 -30.64 24.38
CA ASP A 272 12.61 -31.86 24.06
C ASP A 272 13.00 -32.58 25.37
N ASN A 273 12.70 -33.86 25.43
CA ASN A 273 12.82 -34.65 26.69
C ASN A 273 14.18 -35.35 26.81
N LEU A 274 14.99 -35.40 25.77
CA LEU A 274 16.24 -36.18 25.78
C LEU A 274 17.47 -35.27 25.75
N SER A 275 17.71 -34.56 24.68
CA SER A 275 18.85 -33.64 24.58
C SER A 275 18.52 -32.26 25.16
N GLY A 276 17.26 -31.89 25.21
CA GLY A 276 16.73 -30.61 25.65
C GLY A 276 16.84 -29.55 24.56
N ILE A 277 16.06 -28.47 24.69
CA ILE A 277 16.03 -27.39 23.70
C ILE A 277 17.33 -26.60 23.74
N ASP A 278 17.88 -26.37 22.57
CA ASP A 278 18.99 -25.44 22.29
C ASP A 278 18.44 -24.05 21.96
N SER A 279 17.50 -23.95 21.02
CA SER A 279 16.91 -22.68 20.64
C SER A 279 15.44 -22.82 20.29
N ASN A 280 14.68 -21.76 20.58
CA ASN A 280 13.29 -21.60 20.22
C ASN A 280 13.14 -20.20 19.59
N VAL A 281 13.14 -20.15 18.25
CA VAL A 281 13.28 -18.92 17.49
C VAL A 281 12.03 -18.62 16.72
N LEU A 282 11.43 -17.45 16.96
CA LEU A 282 10.37 -16.88 16.16
C LEU A 282 10.98 -15.98 15.05
N SER A 283 10.55 -16.19 13.82
CA SER A 283 10.94 -15.35 12.68
C SER A 283 9.68 -14.94 11.89
N PRO A 284 9.41 -13.66 11.70
CA PRO A 284 10.08 -12.48 12.29
C PRO A 284 10.06 -12.49 13.83
N SER A 285 11.02 -11.81 14.46
CA SER A 285 11.13 -11.75 15.93
C SER A 285 10.24 -10.68 16.59
N GLU A 286 9.57 -9.87 15.78
CA GLU A 286 8.62 -8.87 16.26
C GLU A 286 7.40 -9.56 16.88
N THR A 287 7.11 -9.21 18.13
CA THR A 287 5.95 -9.72 18.87
C THR A 287 4.72 -8.81 18.77
N LEU A 288 4.85 -7.69 18.07
CA LEU A 288 3.75 -6.76 17.83
C LEU A 288 3.76 -6.30 16.37
N ILE A 289 2.71 -6.63 15.64
CA ILE A 289 2.51 -6.20 14.25
C ILE A 289 1.72 -4.90 14.25
N THR A 290 2.40 -3.79 14.01
CA THR A 290 1.79 -2.45 13.97
C THR A 290 1.59 -1.91 12.56
N LYS A 291 2.10 -2.58 11.54
CA LYS A 291 2.01 -2.18 10.14
C LYS A 291 1.06 -3.10 9.38
N ASP A 292 0.37 -2.52 8.42
CA ASP A 292 -0.44 -3.29 7.49
C ASP A 292 0.45 -4.23 6.66
N THR A 293 -0.04 -5.45 6.42
CA THR A 293 0.65 -6.47 5.64
C THR A 293 -0.34 -7.38 4.91
N LYS A 294 -0.04 -7.65 3.65
CA LYS A 294 -0.83 -8.59 2.82
C LYS A 294 -0.63 -10.07 3.20
N GLY A 295 0.36 -10.32 4.01
CA GLY A 295 0.72 -11.62 4.56
C GLY A 295 2.15 -11.58 5.04
N THR A 296 2.34 -11.81 6.31
CA THR A 296 3.66 -12.03 6.93
C THR A 296 3.64 -13.43 7.51
N THR A 297 4.55 -14.26 7.04
CA THR A 297 4.70 -15.62 7.56
C THR A 297 5.53 -15.59 8.83
N TYR A 298 4.93 -15.96 9.93
CA TYR A 298 5.62 -16.21 11.20
C TYR A 298 5.96 -17.68 11.31
N THR A 299 7.24 -17.97 11.53
CA THR A 299 7.76 -19.33 11.68
C THR A 299 8.39 -19.47 13.04
N LEU A 300 7.90 -20.39 13.84
CA LEU A 300 8.55 -20.84 15.06
C LEU A 300 9.41 -22.04 14.70
N THR A 301 10.69 -21.97 15.01
CA THR A 301 11.66 -23.04 14.81
C THR A 301 12.28 -23.42 16.15
N ALA A 302 12.13 -24.65 16.53
CA ALA A 302 12.80 -25.22 17.69
C ALA A 302 13.92 -26.13 17.22
N LYS A 303 15.07 -25.96 17.85
CA LYS A 303 16.24 -26.84 17.67
C LYS A 303 16.59 -27.40 19.04
N ASP A 304 16.81 -28.72 19.12
CA ASP A 304 17.33 -29.35 20.32
C ASP A 304 18.86 -29.29 20.36
N LYS A 305 19.43 -29.69 21.47
CA LYS A 305 20.90 -29.76 21.64
C LYS A 305 21.55 -30.86 20.85
N ALA A 306 20.81 -31.82 20.28
CA ALA A 306 21.36 -32.81 19.35
C ALA A 306 21.41 -32.26 17.91
N GLY A 307 20.68 -31.22 17.62
CA GLY A 307 20.62 -30.58 16.31
C GLY A 307 19.41 -31.00 15.48
N ASN A 308 18.42 -31.72 16.07
CA ASN A 308 17.16 -31.98 15.40
C ASN A 308 16.28 -30.73 15.42
N VAL A 309 15.45 -30.56 14.39
CA VAL A 309 14.69 -29.32 14.19
C VAL A 309 13.22 -29.62 13.92
N SER A 310 12.35 -28.88 14.56
CA SER A 310 10.93 -28.78 14.22
C SER A 310 10.56 -27.33 13.91
N SER A 311 9.59 -27.14 13.03
CA SER A 311 9.08 -25.81 12.74
C SER A 311 7.59 -25.82 12.44
N VAL A 312 6.93 -24.69 12.74
CA VAL A 312 5.53 -24.41 12.39
C VAL A 312 5.43 -22.99 11.86
N SER A 313 4.58 -22.80 10.86
CA SER A 313 4.42 -21.47 10.21
C SER A 313 2.95 -21.11 10.08
N TYR A 314 2.67 -19.80 10.23
CA TYR A 314 1.34 -19.21 10.05
C TYR A 314 1.47 -17.89 9.31
N ASP A 315 0.56 -17.65 8.38
CA ASP A 315 0.47 -16.37 7.67
C ASP A 315 -0.51 -15.45 8.39
N VAL A 316 -0.07 -14.24 8.68
CA VAL A 316 -0.85 -13.18 9.30
C VAL A 316 -1.05 -12.04 8.33
N LYS A 317 -2.30 -11.65 8.13
CA LYS A 317 -2.71 -10.52 7.29
C LYS A 317 -3.28 -9.42 8.17
N VAL A 318 -2.78 -8.19 8.02
CA VAL A 318 -3.22 -7.04 8.80
C VAL A 318 -3.56 -5.89 7.86
N ASP A 319 -4.77 -5.38 7.99
CA ASP A 319 -5.22 -4.19 7.28
C ASP A 319 -6.07 -3.32 8.22
N LYS A 320 -5.44 -2.28 8.75
CA LYS A 320 -6.08 -1.27 9.63
C LYS A 320 -6.53 -0.05 8.85
N THR A 321 -6.12 0.02 7.61
CA THR A 321 -6.40 1.14 6.73
C THR A 321 -7.81 1.00 6.18
N LYS A 322 -8.57 2.07 6.25
CA LYS A 322 -9.88 2.09 5.63
C LYS A 322 -9.75 2.29 4.12
N PRO A 323 -10.63 1.70 3.32
CA PRO A 323 -10.61 1.88 1.87
C PRO A 323 -10.83 3.33 1.47
N ILE A 324 -10.28 3.73 0.33
CA ILE A 324 -10.64 4.98 -0.33
C ILE A 324 -12.06 4.80 -0.88
N VAL A 325 -12.97 5.67 -0.46
CA VAL A 325 -14.37 5.60 -0.88
C VAL A 325 -14.51 5.89 -2.37
N GLY A 326 -15.38 5.14 -3.04
CA GLY A 326 -15.73 5.34 -4.44
C GLY A 326 -16.52 6.62 -4.69
N GLU A 327 -16.85 6.88 -5.94
CA GLU A 327 -17.58 8.06 -6.35
C GLU A 327 -19.02 7.72 -6.73
N LEU A 328 -19.94 8.62 -6.39
CA LEU A 328 -21.32 8.54 -6.87
C LEU A 328 -21.39 8.91 -8.35
N VAL A 329 -22.05 8.08 -9.13
CA VAL A 329 -22.39 8.36 -10.53
C VAL A 329 -23.88 8.64 -10.59
N VAL A 330 -24.24 9.83 -11.03
CA VAL A 330 -25.63 10.25 -11.16
C VAL A 330 -25.98 10.32 -12.65
N ASN A 331 -26.99 9.58 -13.06
CA ASN A 331 -27.53 9.59 -14.40
C ASN A 331 -28.89 10.31 -14.40
N GLY A 332 -29.03 11.31 -15.24
CA GLY A 332 -30.21 12.14 -15.40
C GLY A 332 -29.88 13.40 -16.18
N THR A 333 -30.86 14.28 -16.35
CA THR A 333 -30.67 15.56 -17.01
C THR A 333 -30.27 16.61 -16.00
N LYS A 334 -29.06 17.16 -16.18
CA LYS A 334 -28.55 18.22 -15.30
C LYS A 334 -29.14 19.58 -15.70
N GLY A 335 -29.68 20.29 -14.75
CA GLY A 335 -30.13 21.67 -14.87
C GLY A 335 -29.05 22.68 -14.42
N LYS A 336 -29.47 23.82 -13.89
CA LYS A 336 -28.60 24.87 -13.37
C LYS A 336 -28.37 24.72 -11.85
N ASN A 337 -27.32 25.36 -11.34
CA ASN A 337 -27.04 25.47 -9.90
C ASN A 337 -27.06 24.14 -9.14
N ASP A 338 -26.49 23.09 -9.77
CA ASP A 338 -26.43 21.72 -9.27
C ASP A 338 -27.77 21.03 -9.03
N TRP A 339 -28.83 21.52 -9.65
CA TRP A 339 -30.13 20.86 -9.72
C TRP A 339 -30.18 19.85 -10.85
N TRP A 340 -30.94 18.80 -10.64
CA TRP A 340 -31.33 17.83 -11.66
C TRP A 340 -32.79 18.09 -12.05
N ILE A 341 -33.12 17.91 -13.34
CA ILE A 341 -34.43 18.23 -13.89
C ILE A 341 -35.13 17.02 -14.52
N SER A 342 -34.66 15.83 -14.19
CA SER A 342 -35.29 14.55 -14.57
C SER A 342 -35.18 13.55 -13.42
N ASP A 343 -35.87 12.43 -13.53
CA ASP A 343 -35.64 11.27 -12.67
C ASP A 343 -34.18 10.84 -12.74
N LEU A 344 -33.67 10.38 -11.59
CA LEU A 344 -32.28 10.01 -11.43
C LEU A 344 -32.10 8.52 -11.15
N THR A 345 -31.05 7.97 -11.70
CA THR A 345 -30.50 6.67 -11.28
C THR A 345 -29.09 6.85 -10.79
N PHE A 346 -28.74 6.07 -9.78
CA PHE A 346 -27.44 6.14 -9.13
C PHE A 346 -26.64 4.87 -9.39
N GLY A 347 -25.44 5.04 -9.89
CA GLY A 347 -24.37 4.08 -9.93
C GLY A 347 -23.23 4.52 -9.03
N VAL A 348 -22.20 3.71 -8.95
CA VAL A 348 -20.96 4.03 -8.24
C VAL A 348 -19.77 3.67 -9.11
N LYS A 349 -18.70 4.46 -9.01
CA LYS A 349 -17.37 3.98 -9.34
C LYS A 349 -16.80 3.29 -8.12
N GLU A 350 -16.12 2.19 -8.33
CA GLU A 350 -15.53 1.43 -7.24
C GLU A 350 -14.49 2.27 -6.49
N GLY A 351 -14.46 2.13 -5.18
CA GLY A 351 -13.38 2.60 -4.35
C GLY A 351 -12.17 1.68 -4.43
N THR A 352 -11.10 2.01 -3.76
CA THR A 352 -9.85 1.22 -3.77
C THR A 352 -9.34 0.96 -2.38
N ASP A 353 -8.59 -0.11 -2.24
CA ASP A 353 -7.83 -0.45 -1.06
C ASP A 353 -6.56 -1.17 -1.49
N ASP A 354 -5.42 -0.71 -1.01
CA ASP A 354 -4.11 -1.19 -1.46
C ASP A 354 -3.62 -2.41 -0.68
N ILE A 355 -4.19 -2.69 0.50
CA ILE A 355 -3.73 -3.74 1.39
C ILE A 355 -4.58 -5.01 1.21
N SER A 356 -5.79 -5.03 1.73
CA SER A 356 -6.68 -6.20 1.59
C SER A 356 -7.40 -6.24 0.24
N GLY A 357 -7.48 -5.11 -0.42
CA GLY A 357 -8.17 -4.94 -1.69
C GLY A 357 -9.65 -4.60 -1.52
N HIS A 358 -10.21 -4.04 -2.57
CA HIS A 358 -11.62 -3.68 -2.65
C HIS A 358 -12.52 -4.93 -2.58
N LEU A 359 -13.61 -4.86 -1.81
CA LEU A 359 -14.65 -5.88 -1.76
C LEU A 359 -15.93 -5.40 -2.44
N THR A 360 -16.51 -4.29 -1.96
CA THR A 360 -17.76 -3.74 -2.52
C THR A 360 -17.79 -2.22 -2.44
N THR A 361 -18.48 -1.59 -3.41
CA THR A 361 -18.91 -0.20 -3.33
C THR A 361 -20.39 -0.12 -3.66
N THR A 362 -21.16 0.51 -2.80
CA THR A 362 -22.61 0.64 -2.95
C THR A 362 -23.08 2.05 -2.68
N SER A 363 -24.22 2.42 -3.23
CA SER A 363 -24.95 3.63 -2.86
C SER A 363 -26.15 3.29 -1.96
N SER A 364 -26.53 4.20 -1.09
CA SER A 364 -27.65 4.01 -0.18
C SER A 364 -29.02 3.90 -0.87
N ILE A 365 -29.13 4.46 -2.08
CA ILE A 365 -30.29 4.36 -2.95
C ILE A 365 -29.84 4.19 -4.41
N THR A 366 -30.65 3.54 -5.22
CA THR A 366 -30.35 3.29 -6.64
C THR A 366 -31.11 4.23 -7.59
N SER A 367 -32.13 4.91 -7.12
CA SER A 367 -32.90 5.87 -7.90
C SER A 367 -33.55 6.93 -7.02
N LEU A 368 -33.88 8.07 -7.64
CA LEU A 368 -34.64 9.15 -7.03
C LEU A 368 -35.64 9.69 -8.08
N THR A 369 -36.95 9.54 -7.79
CA THR A 369 -38.01 9.97 -8.68
C THR A 369 -38.86 11.11 -8.08
N LYS A 370 -38.74 11.32 -6.77
CA LYS A 370 -39.43 12.39 -6.06
C LYS A 370 -38.53 13.62 -5.96
N GLU A 371 -39.09 14.77 -6.31
CA GLU A 371 -38.42 16.06 -6.18
C GLU A 371 -37.97 16.34 -4.75
N THR A 372 -36.83 17.01 -4.62
CA THR A 372 -36.19 17.24 -3.34
C THR A 372 -35.27 18.45 -3.35
N LYS A 373 -35.31 19.22 -2.26
CA LYS A 373 -34.36 20.32 -2.01
C LYS A 373 -32.96 19.80 -1.60
N GLY A 374 -32.85 18.52 -1.26
CA GLY A 374 -31.60 17.85 -0.91
C GLY A 374 -31.85 16.47 -0.32
N THR A 375 -31.52 15.44 -1.05
CA THR A 375 -31.51 14.06 -0.56
C THR A 375 -30.06 13.64 -0.40
N THR A 376 -29.71 13.12 0.77
CA THR A 376 -28.38 12.56 1.01
C THR A 376 -28.30 11.17 0.41
N VAL A 377 -27.35 10.97 -0.49
CA VAL A 377 -26.96 9.67 -1.06
C VAL A 377 -25.59 9.33 -0.54
N THR A 378 -25.51 8.26 0.25
CA THR A 378 -24.25 7.81 0.85
C THR A 378 -23.62 6.73 -0.03
N VAL A 379 -22.41 6.95 -0.48
CA VAL A 379 -21.55 5.91 -1.08
C VAL A 379 -20.76 5.24 0.04
N THR A 380 -20.82 3.93 0.07
CA THR A 380 -20.11 3.10 1.06
C THR A 380 -19.19 2.16 0.32
N THR A 381 -17.92 2.18 0.65
CA THR A 381 -16.92 1.23 0.17
C THR A 381 -16.44 0.36 1.33
N MET A 382 -16.36 -0.94 1.11
CA MET A 382 -15.83 -1.94 2.03
C MET A 382 -14.65 -2.66 1.38
N ASN A 383 -13.57 -2.84 2.12
CA ASN A 383 -12.43 -3.66 1.71
C ASN A 383 -12.60 -5.13 2.12
N LYS A 384 -11.71 -6.01 1.67
CA LYS A 384 -11.77 -7.45 2.00
C LYS A 384 -11.49 -7.75 3.46
N ALA A 385 -10.83 -6.86 4.18
CA ALA A 385 -10.67 -6.96 5.63
C ALA A 385 -11.95 -6.60 6.40
N GLY A 386 -12.98 -6.05 5.74
CA GLY A 386 -14.24 -5.65 6.36
C GLY A 386 -14.27 -4.20 6.85
N SER A 387 -13.22 -3.44 6.65
CA SER A 387 -13.19 -2.01 6.99
C SER A 387 -14.02 -1.19 6.00
N VAL A 388 -14.69 -0.15 6.51
CA VAL A 388 -15.67 0.62 5.75
C VAL A 388 -15.33 2.10 5.75
N SER A 389 -15.47 2.72 4.58
CA SER A 389 -15.47 4.18 4.38
C SER A 389 -16.78 4.65 3.74
N LYS A 390 -17.21 5.86 4.08
CA LYS A 390 -18.45 6.45 3.59
C LYS A 390 -18.23 7.87 3.12
N LYS A 391 -19.01 8.26 2.10
CA LYS A 391 -19.06 9.64 1.60
C LYS A 391 -20.50 10.01 1.24
N ASP A 392 -20.94 11.14 1.74
CA ASP A 392 -22.26 11.66 1.50
C ASP A 392 -22.27 12.67 0.34
N TYR A 393 -23.29 12.58 -0.47
CA TYR A 393 -23.57 13.47 -1.58
C TYR A 393 -24.99 14.01 -1.42
N ILE A 394 -25.14 15.33 -1.48
CA ILE A 394 -26.45 15.97 -1.47
C ILE A 394 -26.92 16.14 -2.91
N VAL A 395 -28.04 15.51 -3.25
CA VAL A 395 -28.63 15.56 -4.57
C VAL A 395 -29.94 16.36 -4.52
N LYS A 396 -30.04 17.40 -5.34
CA LYS A 396 -31.20 18.26 -5.48
C LYS A 396 -31.89 17.98 -6.82
N MET A 397 -33.21 17.81 -6.79
CA MET A 397 -33.98 17.52 -7.99
C MET A 397 -35.29 18.32 -8.02
N ASP A 398 -35.51 18.99 -9.13
CA ASP A 398 -36.72 19.75 -9.42
C ASP A 398 -37.07 19.55 -10.91
N LYS A 399 -38.23 18.98 -11.17
CA LYS A 399 -38.74 18.68 -12.52
C LYS A 399 -39.92 19.58 -12.86
N THR A 400 -40.38 20.33 -11.89
CA THR A 400 -41.58 21.19 -12.01
C THR A 400 -41.15 22.55 -12.53
N VAL A 401 -41.81 22.99 -13.58
CA VAL A 401 -41.63 24.37 -14.07
C VAL A 401 -42.20 25.38 -13.08
N PRO A 402 -41.60 26.56 -12.96
CA PRO A 402 -42.11 27.59 -12.05
C PRO A 402 -43.49 28.09 -12.49
N THR A 403 -44.27 28.59 -11.54
CA THR A 403 -45.46 29.38 -11.85
C THR A 403 -45.03 30.69 -12.50
N ALA A 404 -45.59 30.99 -13.68
CA ALA A 404 -45.20 32.18 -14.44
C ALA A 404 -45.60 33.45 -13.68
N GLY A 405 -44.71 34.43 -13.66
CA GLY A 405 -44.97 35.76 -13.14
C GLY A 405 -46.00 36.53 -13.94
N THR A 406 -46.35 37.70 -13.48
CA THR A 406 -47.34 38.54 -14.13
C THR A 406 -46.74 39.84 -14.65
N LEU A 407 -47.32 40.34 -15.73
CA LEU A 407 -46.97 41.65 -16.29
C LEU A 407 -47.79 42.76 -15.58
N VAL A 408 -47.12 43.79 -15.16
CA VAL A 408 -47.72 45.03 -14.71
C VAL A 408 -47.53 46.05 -15.81
N ILE A 409 -48.66 46.54 -16.32
CA ILE A 409 -48.68 47.50 -17.43
C ILE A 409 -49.04 48.84 -16.86
N ASN A 410 -48.15 49.82 -17.04
CA ASN A 410 -48.42 51.22 -16.67
C ASN A 410 -48.62 52.02 -17.94
N GLY A 411 -49.75 52.66 -18.04
CA GLY A 411 -50.20 53.48 -19.19
C GLY A 411 -51.71 53.71 -19.11
N THR A 412 -52.23 54.56 -19.98
CA THR A 412 -53.65 54.88 -20.05
C THR A 412 -54.36 53.80 -20.88
N LYS A 413 -55.35 53.13 -20.23
CA LYS A 413 -56.17 52.14 -20.91
C LYS A 413 -57.37 52.82 -21.56
N GLY A 414 -57.56 52.63 -22.82
CA GLY A 414 -58.72 53.08 -23.60
C GLY A 414 -59.78 51.97 -23.70
N SER A 415 -60.65 52.04 -24.71
CA SER A 415 -61.70 51.06 -24.98
C SER A 415 -61.16 49.84 -25.72
N ASN A 416 -61.92 48.73 -25.66
CA ASN A 416 -61.61 47.48 -26.46
C ASN A 416 -60.18 46.97 -26.30
N ASP A 417 -59.66 47.08 -25.06
CA ASP A 417 -58.30 46.64 -24.68
C ASP A 417 -57.14 47.36 -25.40
N TRP A 418 -57.43 48.53 -25.98
CA TRP A 418 -56.42 49.42 -26.49
C TRP A 418 -55.79 50.26 -25.39
N TYR A 419 -54.52 50.62 -25.54
CA TYR A 419 -53.86 51.64 -24.73
C TYR A 419 -53.66 52.90 -25.55
N THR A 420 -53.80 54.04 -24.90
CA THR A 420 -53.80 55.37 -25.55
C THR A 420 -52.62 56.22 -25.11
N SER A 421 -51.64 55.65 -24.40
CA SER A 421 -50.41 56.32 -24.00
C SER A 421 -49.20 55.41 -24.15
N ASP A 422 -48.02 55.94 -24.06
CA ASP A 422 -46.80 55.16 -23.92
C ASP A 422 -46.96 54.21 -22.75
N LEU A 423 -46.43 52.98 -22.90
CA LEU A 423 -46.47 51.90 -21.91
C LEU A 423 -45.10 51.64 -21.33
N THR A 424 -45.07 51.41 -20.04
CA THR A 424 -43.92 50.78 -19.37
C THR A 424 -44.36 49.49 -18.71
N PHE A 425 -43.48 48.53 -18.77
CA PHE A 425 -43.75 47.17 -18.30
C PHE A 425 -42.86 46.87 -17.09
N LYS A 426 -43.45 46.35 -16.03
CA LYS A 426 -42.78 45.73 -14.89
C LYS A 426 -43.29 44.32 -14.74
N VAL A 427 -42.49 43.47 -14.12
CA VAL A 427 -42.91 42.09 -13.83
C VAL A 427 -43.01 41.89 -12.33
N ASN A 428 -44.05 41.19 -11.90
CA ASN A 428 -44.07 40.53 -10.62
C ASN A 428 -43.44 39.15 -10.77
N ASN A 429 -42.60 38.77 -9.82
CA ASN A 429 -41.90 37.49 -9.87
C ASN A 429 -42.91 36.32 -9.87
N GLY A 430 -42.61 35.31 -10.62
CA GLY A 430 -43.21 34.00 -10.48
C GLY A 430 -42.69 33.25 -9.26
N THR A 431 -43.21 32.09 -8.98
CA THR A 431 -42.83 31.28 -7.81
C THR A 431 -42.48 29.86 -8.19
N ASP A 432 -41.63 29.26 -7.40
CA ASP A 432 -41.29 27.86 -7.46
C ASP A 432 -41.05 27.33 -6.06
N ASP A 433 -41.67 26.19 -5.74
CA ASP A 433 -41.66 25.65 -4.38
C ASP A 433 -40.49 24.72 -4.09
N ILE A 434 -39.84 24.19 -5.10
CA ILE A 434 -38.76 23.22 -4.96
C ILE A 434 -37.40 23.90 -5.07
N SER A 435 -37.00 24.34 -6.26
CA SER A 435 -35.70 24.98 -6.44
C SER A 435 -35.72 26.48 -6.10
N GLY A 436 -36.90 27.07 -6.12
CA GLY A 436 -37.09 28.49 -5.86
C GLY A 436 -36.95 29.34 -7.11
N HIS A 437 -37.43 30.59 -7.02
CA HIS A 437 -37.36 31.57 -8.10
C HIS A 437 -35.93 32.01 -8.39
N SER A 438 -35.53 32.04 -9.67
CA SER A 438 -34.26 32.59 -10.13
C SER A 438 -34.45 34.00 -10.69
N LYS A 439 -35.25 34.14 -11.73
CA LYS A 439 -35.54 35.44 -12.36
C LYS A 439 -36.89 35.42 -13.09
N THR A 440 -37.49 36.63 -13.23
CA THR A 440 -38.63 36.87 -14.12
C THR A 440 -38.30 38.03 -15.01
N THR A 441 -38.50 37.85 -16.31
CA THR A 441 -38.19 38.86 -17.33
C THR A 441 -39.38 39.03 -18.27
N SER A 442 -39.47 40.18 -18.92
CA SER A 442 -40.37 40.41 -20.04
C SER A 442 -39.58 40.69 -21.31
N THR A 443 -40.19 40.42 -22.44
CA THR A 443 -39.57 40.69 -23.77
C THR A 443 -39.36 42.17 -24.01
N HIS A 444 -40.15 43.01 -23.36
CA HIS A 444 -40.08 44.48 -23.50
C HIS A 444 -40.18 45.14 -22.11
N SER A 445 -39.49 46.23 -21.90
CA SER A 445 -39.60 47.10 -20.73
C SER A 445 -40.48 48.31 -20.98
N GLU A 446 -40.70 48.71 -22.22
CA GLU A 446 -41.54 49.80 -22.65
C GLU A 446 -42.09 49.56 -24.09
N LEU A 447 -43.17 50.21 -24.46
CA LEU A 447 -43.72 50.31 -25.79
C LEU A 447 -44.09 51.75 -26.07
N LYS A 448 -43.44 52.37 -27.07
CA LYS A 448 -43.71 53.76 -27.48
C LYS A 448 -44.28 53.88 -28.88
N THR A 449 -44.13 52.83 -29.65
CA THR A 449 -44.64 52.78 -31.02
C THR A 449 -46.04 52.13 -31.05
N GLU A 450 -46.98 52.76 -31.72
CA GLU A 450 -48.30 52.23 -31.94
C GLU A 450 -48.28 50.90 -32.64
N THR A 451 -49.23 50.04 -32.26
CA THR A 451 -49.28 48.69 -32.81
C THR A 451 -50.71 48.12 -32.77
N LYS A 452 -51.08 47.44 -33.82
CA LYS A 452 -52.35 46.65 -33.90
C LYS A 452 -52.30 45.41 -32.99
N GLY A 453 -51.11 44.99 -32.58
CA GLY A 453 -50.91 43.88 -31.64
C GLY A 453 -49.48 43.46 -31.56
N ILE A 454 -48.94 43.43 -30.38
CA ILE A 454 -47.66 42.83 -30.02
C ILE A 454 -47.87 41.91 -28.84
N THR A 455 -47.21 40.76 -28.81
CA THR A 455 -47.24 39.86 -27.63
C THR A 455 -46.06 40.14 -26.75
N ILE A 456 -46.31 40.58 -25.53
CA ILE A 456 -45.29 40.68 -24.48
C ILE A 456 -45.25 39.35 -23.74
N VAL A 457 -44.11 38.68 -23.76
CA VAL A 457 -43.91 37.40 -23.09
C VAL A 457 -43.18 37.62 -21.75
N VAL A 458 -43.83 37.22 -20.69
CA VAL A 458 -43.19 37.15 -19.36
C VAL A 458 -42.65 35.73 -19.18
N THR A 459 -41.36 35.63 -18.96
CA THR A 459 -40.68 34.36 -18.71
C THR A 459 -40.17 34.32 -17.27
N THR A 460 -40.57 33.30 -16.55
CA THR A 460 -40.01 32.98 -15.21
C THR A 460 -39.11 31.78 -15.34
N GLU A 461 -37.94 31.88 -14.73
CA GLU A 461 -36.94 30.79 -14.59
C GLU A 461 -36.75 30.47 -13.12
N ASN A 462 -36.76 29.19 -12.75
CA ASN A 462 -36.42 28.73 -11.42
C ASN A 462 -34.91 28.47 -11.25
N MET A 463 -34.43 28.16 -10.03
CA MET A 463 -33.03 27.90 -9.79
C MET A 463 -32.53 26.63 -10.47
N ALA A 464 -33.40 25.67 -10.79
CA ALA A 464 -33.07 24.48 -11.58
C ALA A 464 -32.89 24.78 -13.07
N GLY A 465 -33.31 25.97 -13.52
CA GLY A 465 -33.21 26.41 -14.92
C GLY A 465 -34.43 26.06 -15.76
N LEU A 466 -35.48 25.52 -15.16
CA LEU A 466 -36.77 25.31 -15.82
C LEU A 466 -37.48 26.64 -16.00
N THR A 467 -38.24 26.77 -17.09
CA THR A 467 -38.91 28.01 -17.46
C THR A 467 -40.41 27.81 -17.70
N SER A 468 -41.17 28.82 -17.35
CA SER A 468 -42.55 28.96 -17.77
C SER A 468 -42.77 30.35 -18.35
N THR A 469 -43.73 30.45 -19.24
CA THR A 469 -44.04 31.69 -19.92
C THR A 469 -45.53 32.07 -19.74
N ARG A 470 -45.79 33.34 -19.81
CA ARG A 470 -47.14 33.89 -19.87
C ARG A 470 -47.18 35.01 -20.91
N GLU A 471 -48.13 34.95 -21.80
CA GLU A 471 -48.29 35.88 -22.92
C GLU A 471 -49.31 36.94 -22.60
N TYR A 472 -49.06 38.18 -23.05
CA TYR A 472 -49.92 39.33 -22.90
C TYR A 472 -50.00 40.03 -24.28
N PRO A 473 -51.12 39.89 -24.97
CA PRO A 473 -51.34 40.63 -26.20
C PRO A 473 -51.61 42.10 -25.85
N ILE A 474 -50.89 43.00 -26.46
CA ILE A 474 -50.99 44.46 -26.22
C ILE A 474 -51.28 45.15 -27.54
N LYS A 475 -52.26 46.04 -27.51
CA LYS A 475 -52.62 46.95 -28.58
C LYS A 475 -52.43 48.37 -28.11
N MET A 476 -51.82 49.22 -28.91
CA MET A 476 -51.60 50.60 -28.55
C MET A 476 -51.84 51.51 -29.74
N ASP A 477 -52.69 52.48 -29.51
CA ASP A 477 -52.99 53.53 -30.41
C ASP A 477 -53.11 54.85 -29.66
N LYS A 478 -52.29 55.83 -29.99
CA LYS A 478 -52.23 57.16 -29.37
C LYS A 478 -52.75 58.21 -30.31
N SER A 479 -52.92 57.81 -31.54
CA SER A 479 -53.36 58.72 -32.60
C SER A 479 -54.87 58.96 -32.53
N ALA A 480 -55.30 60.16 -32.68
CA ALA A 480 -56.72 60.43 -32.84
C ALA A 480 -57.13 60.04 -34.28
N PRO A 481 -58.35 59.55 -34.43
CA PRO A 481 -58.84 59.21 -35.76
C PRO A 481 -58.93 60.44 -36.63
N ILE A 482 -58.75 60.32 -37.90
CA ILE A 482 -59.02 61.37 -38.90
C ILE A 482 -60.52 61.55 -38.92
N VAL A 483 -60.93 62.82 -38.73
CA VAL A 483 -62.36 63.19 -38.69
C VAL A 483 -62.96 62.95 -40.08
N GLY A 484 -64.10 62.34 -40.05
CA GLY A 484 -64.91 62.18 -41.27
C GLY A 484 -65.49 63.50 -41.74
N GLU A 485 -66.01 63.48 -42.90
CA GLU A 485 -66.57 64.69 -43.54
C GLU A 485 -68.12 64.66 -43.51
N LEU A 486 -68.64 65.81 -43.22
CA LEU A 486 -70.05 66.01 -43.43
C LEU A 486 -70.26 66.50 -44.87
N VAL A 487 -71.00 65.76 -45.60
CA VAL A 487 -71.29 66.12 -47.01
C VAL A 487 -72.81 66.27 -47.21
N VAL A 488 -73.17 67.12 -48.09
CA VAL A 488 -74.61 67.26 -48.47
C VAL A 488 -74.93 66.07 -49.34
N ALA A 489 -75.83 65.21 -48.91
CA ALA A 489 -76.33 64.03 -49.66
C ALA A 489 -77.36 64.34 -50.67
N SER A 490 -78.25 65.31 -50.34
CA SER A 490 -79.24 65.76 -51.31
C SER A 490 -79.61 67.23 -50.99
N GLY A 491 -80.12 67.94 -51.98
CA GLY A 491 -80.50 69.33 -51.92
C GLY A 491 -80.25 69.98 -53.31
N THR A 492 -81.05 70.90 -53.68
CA THR A 492 -80.83 71.64 -54.92
C THR A 492 -80.01 72.89 -54.64
N LEU A 493 -78.83 72.97 -55.23
CA LEU A 493 -77.91 74.10 -55.12
C LEU A 493 -78.37 75.20 -56.06
N GLY A 494 -78.63 76.35 -55.53
CA GLY A 494 -78.92 77.56 -56.29
C GLY A 494 -77.71 78.46 -56.44
N GLU A 495 -77.92 79.74 -56.75
CA GLU A 495 -76.79 80.67 -56.95
C GLU A 495 -76.15 81.07 -55.56
N ASN A 496 -74.86 81.45 -55.61
CA ASN A 496 -74.08 81.85 -54.46
C ASN A 496 -73.99 80.81 -53.33
N ASN A 497 -73.99 79.52 -53.69
CA ASN A 497 -73.88 78.40 -52.77
C ASN A 497 -75.06 78.28 -51.75
N TRP A 498 -76.25 78.86 -52.05
CA TRP A 498 -77.44 78.64 -51.29
C TRP A 498 -78.22 77.41 -51.82
N TYR A 499 -78.80 76.68 -50.88
CA TYR A 499 -79.73 75.59 -51.27
C TYR A 499 -81.14 76.07 -51.37
N THR A 500 -81.88 75.65 -52.41
CA THR A 500 -83.25 76.04 -52.65
C THR A 500 -84.27 74.96 -52.35
N SER A 501 -83.80 73.82 -51.85
CA SER A 501 -84.61 72.71 -51.36
C SER A 501 -84.10 72.23 -49.98
N ASP A 502 -84.90 71.38 -49.34
CA ASP A 502 -84.47 70.67 -48.16
C ASP A 502 -83.14 69.96 -48.41
N ILE A 503 -82.24 70.05 -47.40
CA ILE A 503 -80.94 69.50 -47.45
C ILE A 503 -80.92 68.26 -46.54
N THR A 504 -80.39 67.15 -47.09
CA THR A 504 -80.00 66.04 -46.25
C THR A 504 -78.49 65.90 -46.27
N PHE A 505 -78.00 65.53 -45.11
CA PHE A 505 -76.59 65.36 -44.92
C PHE A 505 -76.20 63.88 -44.83
N LYS A 506 -75.02 63.50 -45.26
CA LYS A 506 -74.40 62.21 -45.10
C LYS A 506 -73.07 62.43 -44.43
N VAL A 507 -72.71 61.59 -43.55
CA VAL A 507 -71.41 61.57 -42.96
C VAL A 507 -70.59 60.53 -43.68
N ASN A 508 -69.49 60.96 -44.27
CA ASN A 508 -68.45 60.03 -44.66
C ASN A 508 -67.65 59.60 -43.42
N ASN A 509 -67.47 58.35 -43.23
CA ASN A 509 -66.74 57.86 -42.08
C ASN A 509 -65.33 58.45 -42.01
N GLY A 510 -64.85 58.74 -40.81
CA GLY A 510 -63.49 59.00 -40.52
C GLY A 510 -62.67 57.72 -40.69
N SER A 511 -61.38 57.85 -40.56
CA SER A 511 -60.44 56.70 -40.63
C SER A 511 -59.46 56.71 -39.48
N ASP A 512 -59.04 55.54 -39.09
CA ASP A 512 -57.94 55.35 -38.18
C ASP A 512 -57.11 54.16 -38.66
N ASP A 513 -55.83 54.32 -38.77
CA ASP A 513 -54.92 53.33 -39.37
C ASP A 513 -54.49 52.24 -38.38
N ILE A 514 -54.67 52.44 -37.09
CA ILE A 514 -54.20 51.55 -36.05
C ILE A 514 -55.36 50.80 -35.36
N SER A 515 -56.30 51.53 -34.72
CA SER A 515 -57.42 50.90 -33.96
C SER A 515 -58.68 50.70 -34.79
N ASP A 516 -58.66 51.11 -36.02
CA ASP A 516 -59.81 51.18 -36.91
C ASP A 516 -60.88 52.19 -36.45
N HIS A 517 -61.66 52.58 -37.38
CA HIS A 517 -62.77 53.51 -37.14
C HIS A 517 -63.98 52.83 -36.43
N VAL A 518 -64.43 53.37 -35.34
CA VAL A 518 -65.61 52.85 -34.61
C VAL A 518 -66.95 53.55 -35.07
N SER A 519 -66.99 54.87 -35.05
CA SER A 519 -68.19 55.60 -35.44
C SER A 519 -67.83 57.04 -35.84
N THR A 520 -68.54 57.55 -36.80
CA THR A 520 -68.58 58.98 -37.11
C THR A 520 -70.03 59.45 -36.93
N ILE A 521 -70.17 60.48 -36.13
CA ILE A 521 -71.49 61.09 -35.86
C ILE A 521 -71.50 62.56 -36.20
N SER A 522 -72.62 63.08 -36.61
CA SER A 522 -72.80 64.51 -36.75
C SER A 522 -73.75 65.05 -35.69
N SER A 523 -73.61 66.33 -35.36
CA SER A 523 -74.52 67.02 -34.48
C SER A 523 -75.83 67.52 -35.14
N ILE A 524 -75.86 67.27 -36.48
CA ILE A 524 -77.08 67.65 -37.28
C ILE A 524 -77.76 66.34 -37.70
N TYR A 525 -79.00 66.19 -37.33
CA TYR A 525 -79.90 65.11 -37.66
C TYR A 525 -80.91 65.50 -38.72
#